data_42690fcf69f6d10c6460e17844814a8a
#
_entry.id   42690fcf69f6d10c6460e17844814a8a
#
_cell.length_a   1.000
_cell.length_b   1.000
_cell.length_c   1.000
_cell.angle_alpha   90.00
_cell.angle_beta   90.00
_cell.angle_gamma   90.00
#
_symmetry.space_group_name_H-M   'P 1'
#
loop_
_entity.id
_entity.type
_entity.pdbx_description
1 polymer ?
#
loop_
_entity_poly.entity_id
_entity_poly.type
_entity_poly.pdbx_seq_one_letter_code
_entity_poly.pdbx_strand_id
1 'polypeptide(L)'
;MNIFNDFEHIESHEYIKGFHGQMLHLNGFTFARWRIEAGSELPEHAHVHEQLSYVLEGEFEMTVNGETQICRAGGTVSIPSQVEHSGRALSDCVLIDVFQPVREDYKERY
;
A
#
# COMPACT_ATOMS: atom_id res chain seq x y z
N MET A 1 8.01 21.26 -7.83
CA MET A 1 7.57 20.34 -6.76
C MET A 1 7.19 21.13 -5.53
N ASN A 2 6.04 20.82 -4.96
CA ASN A 2 5.64 21.41 -3.68
C ASN A 2 6.42 20.74 -2.56
N ILE A 3 7.05 21.55 -1.71
CA ILE A 3 7.82 21.05 -0.56
C ILE A 3 6.87 20.63 0.57
N PHE A 4 5.81 21.41 0.78
CA PHE A 4 4.82 21.14 1.82
C PHE A 4 3.56 20.57 1.20
N ASN A 5 3.06 19.48 1.75
CA ASN A 5 1.86 18.79 1.29
C ASN A 5 0.98 18.42 2.49
N ASP A 6 -0.32 18.32 2.24
CA ASP A 6 -1.29 17.86 3.22
C ASP A 6 -2.12 16.76 2.56
N PHE A 7 -2.18 15.58 3.17
CA PHE A 7 -2.91 14.45 2.60
C PHE A 7 -4.41 14.74 2.42
N GLU A 8 -4.97 15.67 3.18
CA GLU A 8 -6.36 16.08 2.96
C GLU A 8 -6.56 16.75 1.60
N HIS A 9 -5.51 17.29 1.02
CA HIS A 9 -5.54 17.95 -0.29
C HIS A 9 -4.96 17.08 -1.41
N ILE A 10 -4.51 15.87 -1.11
CA ILE A 10 -4.06 14.93 -2.11
C ILE A 10 -5.25 14.09 -2.57
N GLU A 11 -5.50 14.10 -3.87
CA GLU A 11 -6.63 13.39 -4.45
C GLU A 11 -6.51 11.88 -4.20
N SER A 12 -7.63 11.27 -3.76
CA SER A 12 -7.71 9.83 -3.55
C SER A 12 -8.25 9.16 -4.81
N HIS A 13 -7.65 8.04 -5.19
CA HIS A 13 -8.08 7.23 -6.32
C HIS A 13 -8.26 5.78 -5.88
N GLU A 14 -9.25 5.10 -6.47
CA GLU A 14 -9.42 3.67 -6.26
C GLU A 14 -8.56 2.92 -7.27
N TYR A 15 -7.41 2.40 -6.82
CA TYR A 15 -6.44 1.71 -7.68
C TYR A 15 -6.83 0.26 -7.95
N ILE A 16 -7.41 -0.38 -6.94
CA ILE A 16 -7.97 -1.72 -6.98
C ILE A 16 -9.27 -1.64 -6.20
N LYS A 17 -10.26 -2.46 -6.54
CA LYS A 17 -11.56 -2.41 -5.88
C LYS A 17 -11.43 -2.44 -4.36
N GLY A 18 -11.93 -1.39 -3.71
CA GLY A 18 -11.88 -1.22 -2.26
C GLY A 18 -10.58 -0.63 -1.72
N PHE A 19 -9.57 -0.40 -2.56
CA PHE A 19 -8.28 0.15 -2.17
C PHE A 19 -8.17 1.60 -2.66
N HIS A 20 -8.39 2.54 -1.76
CA HIS A 20 -8.36 3.97 -2.05
C HIS A 20 -7.03 4.56 -1.59
N GLY A 21 -6.26 5.05 -2.53
CA GLY A 21 -4.90 5.52 -2.27
C GLY A 21 -4.70 7.01 -2.52
N GLN A 22 -3.89 7.61 -1.68
CA GLN A 22 -3.37 8.97 -1.83
C GLN A 22 -1.85 8.84 -1.85
N MET A 23 -1.20 9.38 -2.88
CA MET A 23 0.23 9.11 -3.10
C MET A 23 1.05 10.37 -3.26
N LEU A 24 2.27 10.30 -2.75
CA LEU A 24 3.34 11.25 -3.02
C LEU A 24 4.46 10.49 -3.72
N HIS A 25 4.80 10.94 -4.93
CA HIS A 25 5.89 10.36 -5.71
C HIS A 25 7.09 11.30 -5.65
N LEU A 26 8.17 10.83 -5.02
CA LEU A 26 9.43 11.55 -4.99
C LEU A 26 10.38 10.96 -6.04
N ASN A 27 11.61 11.42 -6.08
CA ASN A 27 12.55 10.91 -7.10
C ASN A 27 12.92 9.44 -6.88
N GLY A 28 13.07 9.02 -5.63
CA GLY A 28 13.54 7.68 -5.30
C GLY A 28 12.49 6.72 -4.77
N PHE A 29 11.32 7.22 -4.43
CA PHE A 29 10.30 6.36 -3.80
C PHE A 29 8.90 6.94 -3.93
N THR A 30 7.90 6.10 -3.68
CA THR A 30 6.50 6.49 -3.57
C THR A 30 6.03 6.23 -2.15
N PHE A 31 5.38 7.21 -1.56
CA PHE A 31 4.70 7.10 -0.27
C PHE A 31 3.20 7.07 -0.52
N ALA A 32 2.53 6.01 -0.07
CA ALA A 32 1.09 5.83 -0.29
C ALA A 32 0.37 5.67 1.04
N ARG A 33 -0.74 6.38 1.20
CA ARG A 33 -1.67 6.13 2.30
C ARG A 33 -2.92 5.50 1.72
N TRP A 34 -3.23 4.30 2.18
CA TRP A 34 -4.37 3.51 1.74
C TRP A 34 -5.48 3.53 2.76
N ARG A 35 -6.69 3.74 2.27
CA ARG A 35 -7.92 3.45 2.99
C ARG A 35 -8.55 2.25 2.30
N ILE A 36 -8.73 1.16 3.04
CA ILE A 36 -9.13 -0.13 2.46
C ILE A 36 -10.45 -0.56 3.10
N GLU A 37 -11.43 -0.87 2.26
CA GLU A 37 -12.74 -1.32 2.71
C GLU A 37 -12.68 -2.77 3.18
N ALA A 38 -13.39 -3.07 4.28
CA ALA A 38 -13.48 -4.44 4.80
C ALA A 38 -13.89 -5.42 3.68
N GLY A 39 -13.22 -6.56 3.64
CA GLY A 39 -13.48 -7.61 2.65
C GLY A 39 -12.76 -7.43 1.32
N SER A 40 -12.10 -6.31 1.10
CA SER A 40 -11.36 -6.07 -0.14
C SER A 40 -10.14 -6.97 -0.23
N GLU A 41 -9.87 -7.47 -1.41
CA GLU A 41 -8.78 -8.42 -1.67
C GLU A 41 -7.76 -7.82 -2.62
N LEU A 42 -6.49 -8.04 -2.30
CA LEU A 42 -5.36 -7.77 -3.17
C LEU A 42 -4.89 -9.11 -3.72
N PRO A 43 -5.10 -9.39 -5.03
CA PRO A 43 -4.66 -10.65 -5.62
C PRO A 43 -3.15 -10.83 -5.52
N GLU A 44 -2.72 -12.10 -5.56
CA GLU A 44 -1.29 -12.41 -5.56
C GLU A 44 -0.59 -11.77 -6.75
N HIS A 45 0.50 -11.07 -6.47
CA HIS A 45 1.29 -10.36 -7.48
C HIS A 45 2.71 -10.15 -6.96
N ALA A 46 3.58 -9.74 -7.87
CA ALA A 46 4.95 -9.34 -7.55
C ALA A 46 5.31 -8.12 -8.39
N HIS A 47 6.23 -7.33 -7.92
CA HIS A 47 6.72 -6.15 -8.62
C HIS A 47 8.19 -5.90 -8.30
N VAL A 48 8.84 -5.12 -9.15
CA VAL A 48 10.25 -4.78 -8.98
C VAL A 48 10.51 -3.98 -7.70
N HIS A 49 9.51 -3.26 -7.23
CA HIS A 49 9.63 -2.38 -6.06
C HIS A 49 9.80 -3.16 -4.77
N GLU A 50 10.77 -2.77 -3.97
CA GLU A 50 10.79 -3.13 -2.55
C GLU A 50 9.69 -2.35 -1.86
N GLN A 51 9.00 -2.98 -0.92
CA GLN A 51 7.84 -2.37 -0.27
C GLN A 51 7.91 -2.52 1.23
N LEU A 52 7.63 -1.43 1.95
CA LEU A 52 7.38 -1.47 3.38
C LEU A 52 5.93 -1.09 3.60
N SER A 53 5.18 -1.97 4.26
CA SER A 53 3.79 -1.70 4.67
C SER A 53 3.72 -1.48 6.17
N TYR A 54 2.96 -0.49 6.59
CA TYR A 54 2.75 -0.16 8.00
C TYR A 54 1.26 0.01 8.24
N VAL A 55 0.69 -0.81 9.15
CA VAL A 55 -0.73 -0.77 9.48
C VAL A 55 -0.98 0.30 10.54
N LEU A 56 -1.82 1.27 10.22
CA LEU A 56 -2.25 2.32 11.17
C LEU A 56 -3.53 1.94 11.89
N GLU A 57 -4.49 1.36 11.17
CA GLU A 57 -5.80 1.00 11.71
C GLU A 57 -6.29 -0.28 11.07
N GLY A 58 -7.05 -1.08 11.84
CA GLY A 58 -7.72 -2.27 11.36
C GLY A 58 -6.87 -3.52 11.39
N GLU A 59 -7.39 -4.57 10.74
CA GLU A 59 -6.74 -5.87 10.64
C GLU A 59 -6.63 -6.24 9.17
N PHE A 60 -5.40 -6.42 8.71
CA PHE A 60 -5.10 -6.78 7.33
C PHE A 60 -4.34 -8.10 7.29
N GLU A 61 -4.93 -9.11 6.64
CA GLU A 61 -4.28 -10.40 6.45
C GLU A 61 -3.36 -10.31 5.24
N MET A 62 -2.09 -10.58 5.42
CA MET A 62 -1.11 -10.51 4.34
C MET A 62 -0.36 -11.82 4.19
N THR A 63 -0.21 -12.26 2.95
CA THR A 63 0.59 -13.44 2.59
C THR A 63 1.78 -12.98 1.77
N VAL A 64 2.98 -13.27 2.27
CA VAL A 64 4.24 -12.90 1.60
C VAL A 64 5.08 -14.16 1.48
N ASN A 65 5.45 -14.52 0.26
CA ASN A 65 6.24 -15.70 -0.03
C ASN A 65 5.68 -16.97 0.66
N GLY A 66 4.35 -17.10 0.65
CA GLY A 66 3.63 -18.23 1.23
C GLY A 66 3.37 -18.17 2.73
N GLU A 67 3.90 -17.18 3.42
CA GLU A 67 3.66 -17.00 4.86
C GLU A 67 2.52 -16.01 5.06
N THR A 68 1.52 -16.42 5.85
CA THR A 68 0.33 -15.60 6.12
C THR A 68 0.30 -15.13 7.56
N GLN A 69 0.09 -13.83 7.76
CA GLN A 69 -0.11 -13.27 9.09
C GLN A 69 -1.19 -12.19 9.07
N ILE A 70 -1.85 -12.01 10.21
CA ILE A 70 -2.79 -10.91 10.41
C ILE A 70 -2.00 -9.74 11.01
N CYS A 71 -1.98 -8.63 10.28
CA CYS A 71 -1.27 -7.42 10.69
C CYS A 71 -2.26 -6.43 11.32
N ARG A 72 -1.92 -5.92 12.49
CA ARG A 72 -2.73 -4.96 13.24
C ARG A 72 -1.97 -3.65 13.40
N ALA A 73 -2.60 -2.65 14.00
CA ALA A 73 -1.99 -1.33 14.23
C ALA A 73 -0.60 -1.47 14.85
N GLY A 74 0.39 -0.83 14.23
CA GLY A 74 1.80 -0.91 14.60
C GLY A 74 2.57 -2.00 13.89
N GLY A 75 1.88 -2.93 13.21
CA GLY A 75 2.53 -4.01 12.45
C GLY A 75 3.16 -3.49 11.17
N THR A 76 4.31 -4.05 10.82
CA THR A 76 5.01 -3.74 9.57
C THR A 76 5.28 -5.01 8.78
N VAL A 77 5.31 -4.88 7.46
CA VAL A 77 5.66 -5.98 6.55
C VAL A 77 6.69 -5.47 5.56
N SER A 78 7.83 -6.15 5.51
CA SER A 78 8.90 -5.83 4.56
C SER A 78 8.83 -6.83 3.41
N ILE A 79 8.58 -6.32 2.20
CA ILE A 79 8.42 -7.16 1.02
C ILE A 79 9.57 -6.87 0.07
N PRO A 80 10.50 -7.84 -0.10
CA PRO A 80 11.60 -7.67 -1.06
C PRO A 80 11.12 -7.57 -2.50
N SER A 81 11.96 -7.00 -3.36
CA SER A 81 11.71 -6.93 -4.80
C SER A 81 11.37 -8.31 -5.35
N GLN A 82 10.34 -8.38 -6.21
CA GLN A 82 9.91 -9.57 -6.94
C GLN A 82 9.34 -10.70 -6.07
N VAL A 83 9.10 -10.48 -4.80
CA VAL A 83 8.50 -11.48 -3.92
C VAL A 83 6.99 -11.43 -4.03
N GLU A 84 6.37 -12.57 -4.28
CA GLU A 84 4.92 -12.68 -4.41
C GLU A 84 4.21 -12.37 -3.10
N HIS A 85 3.17 -11.58 -3.18
CA HIS A 85 2.36 -11.23 -2.01
C HIS A 85 0.91 -10.96 -2.40
N SER A 86 0.04 -11.12 -1.42
CA SER A 86 -1.40 -10.89 -1.52
C SER A 86 -1.93 -10.40 -0.19
N GLY A 87 -3.18 -9.99 -0.15
CA GLY A 87 -3.76 -9.53 1.10
C GLY A 87 -5.28 -9.47 1.07
N ARG A 88 -5.85 -9.34 2.27
CA ARG A 88 -7.29 -9.17 2.45
C ARG A 88 -7.56 -8.33 3.69
N ALA A 89 -8.41 -7.33 3.55
CA ALA A 89 -8.84 -6.53 4.69
C ALA A 89 -9.90 -7.27 5.49
N LEU A 90 -9.60 -7.63 6.73
CA LEU A 90 -10.55 -8.29 7.62
C LEU A 90 -11.51 -7.29 8.27
N SER A 91 -11.14 -6.03 8.29
CA SER A 91 -11.93 -4.88 8.70
C SER A 91 -11.57 -3.71 7.81
N ASP A 92 -12.22 -2.56 8.00
CA ASP A 92 -11.73 -1.32 7.38
C ASP A 92 -10.32 -1.06 7.90
N CYS A 93 -9.40 -0.71 6.98
CA CYS A 93 -8.00 -0.54 7.32
C CYS A 93 -7.46 0.79 6.80
N VAL A 94 -6.44 1.30 7.50
CA VAL A 94 -5.58 2.38 7.00
C VAL A 94 -4.14 1.85 7.05
N LEU A 95 -3.49 1.84 5.90
CA LEU A 95 -2.10 1.41 5.74
C LEU A 95 -1.26 2.51 5.10
N ILE A 96 0.01 2.52 5.47
CA ILE A 96 1.04 3.29 4.76
C ILE A 96 1.92 2.30 4.02
N ASP A 97 2.17 2.55 2.74
CA ASP A 97 3.15 1.81 1.95
C ASP A 97 4.23 2.75 1.46
N VAL A 98 5.46 2.29 1.52
CA VAL A 98 6.61 2.96 0.88
C VAL A 98 7.16 2.01 -0.17
N PHE A 99 7.27 2.48 -1.42
CA PHE A 99 7.79 1.72 -2.54
C PHE A 99 9.08 2.35 -3.04
N GLN A 100 10.10 1.55 -3.26
CA GLN A 100 11.36 1.97 -3.86
C GLN A 100 11.73 1.01 -5.00
N PRO A 101 11.93 1.47 -6.23
CA PRO A 101 11.85 2.85 -6.72
C PRO A 101 10.42 3.37 -6.84
N VAL A 102 10.26 4.55 -7.42
CA VAL A 102 8.95 5.17 -7.63
C VAL A 102 8.00 4.25 -8.39
N ARG A 103 6.75 4.21 -7.97
CA ARG A 103 5.67 3.49 -8.67
C ARG A 103 5.25 4.27 -9.91
N GLU A 104 6.00 4.12 -10.99
CA GLU A 104 5.71 4.80 -12.26
C GLU A 104 4.34 4.38 -12.82
N ASP A 105 3.96 3.13 -12.62
CA ASP A 105 2.66 2.60 -13.03
C ASP A 105 1.49 3.32 -12.36
N TYR A 106 1.61 3.62 -11.07
CA TYR A 106 0.60 4.38 -10.35
C TYR A 106 0.64 5.87 -10.70
N LYS A 107 1.85 6.42 -10.81
CA LYS A 107 2.05 7.83 -11.16
C LYS A 107 1.45 8.18 -12.50
N GLU A 108 1.54 7.30 -13.48
CA GLU A 108 1.05 7.52 -14.85
C GLU A 108 -0.47 7.33 -14.98
N ARG A 109 -1.11 6.66 -14.03
CA ARG A 109 -2.55 6.35 -14.09
C ARG A 109 -3.44 7.56 -13.89
N TYR A 110 -3.00 8.51 -13.09
CA TYR A 110 -3.84 9.65 -12.70
C TYR A 110 -3.14 11.00 -12.83
#